data_ef412772f4a3fad17a3803e2bbb83518
#
_entry.id   ef412772f4a3fad17a3803e2bbb83518
#
_cell.length_a   1.000
_cell.length_b   1.000
_cell.length_c   1.000
_cell.angle_alpha   90.00
_cell.angle_beta   90.00
_cell.angle_gamma   90.00
#
_symmetry.space_group_name_H-M   'P 1'
#
loop_
_entity.id
_entity.type
_entity.pdbx_description
1 polymer ?
#
loop_
_entity_poly.entity_id
_entity_poly.type
_entity_poly.pdbx_seq_one_letter_code
_entity_poly.pdbx_strand_id
1 'polypeptide(L)'
;MKIKYLLLSVFMLALWSCETDVVNPDEVYPEPYMDIDSGDADFSTYVAMGEGITAGMTDGSLFMAGQMNSYPNIMAGVMAMAGGGEFTQPYTNDNVGGMLVGGQEFWGERLYFNGAGPAPVSGNITNEATSTMPGPYNNMAFPFVNGIHMVA
;
A
#
# COMPACT_ATOMS: atom_id res chain seq x y z
N MET A 1 53.04 -23.68 8.44
CA MET A 1 52.79 -22.95 7.13
C MET A 1 51.57 -23.42 6.38
N LYS A 2 51.09 -24.64 6.46
CA LYS A 2 49.98 -25.19 5.66
C LYS A 2 48.59 -24.66 6.07
N ILE A 3 48.36 -24.31 7.34
CA ILE A 3 47.04 -23.81 7.83
C ILE A 3 46.70 -22.42 7.31
N LYS A 4 47.70 -21.54 7.10
CA LYS A 4 47.45 -20.17 6.57
C LYS A 4 46.89 -20.18 5.13
N TYR A 5 47.37 -21.12 4.31
CA TYR A 5 46.87 -21.27 2.93
C TYR A 5 45.48 -21.92 2.86
N LEU A 6 45.19 -22.82 3.82
CA LEU A 6 43.85 -23.41 3.94
C LEU A 6 42.80 -22.36 4.32
N LEU A 7 43.11 -21.47 5.26
CA LEU A 7 42.21 -20.36 5.64
C LEU A 7 42.02 -19.34 4.50
N LEU A 8 43.08 -19.07 3.74
CA LEU A 8 43.02 -18.16 2.60
C LEU A 8 42.16 -18.73 1.46
N SER A 9 42.22 -20.05 1.20
CA SER A 9 41.42 -20.70 0.18
C SER A 9 39.95 -20.78 0.55
N VAL A 10 39.59 -20.97 1.83
CA VAL A 10 38.19 -20.95 2.32
C VAL A 10 37.60 -19.54 2.22
N PHE A 11 38.43 -18.52 2.51
CA PHE A 11 38.01 -17.13 2.40
C PHE A 11 37.75 -16.70 0.92
N MET A 12 38.57 -17.19 -0.03
CA MET A 12 38.34 -16.93 -1.47
C MET A 12 37.10 -17.62 -2.02
N LEU A 13 36.73 -18.80 -1.51
CA LEU A 13 35.52 -19.51 -1.92
C LEU A 13 34.24 -18.82 -1.40
N ALA A 14 34.34 -18.11 -0.26
CA ALA A 14 33.21 -17.36 0.30
C ALA A 14 32.86 -16.08 -0.50
N LEU A 15 33.76 -15.58 -1.34
CA LEU A 15 33.52 -14.38 -2.16
C LEU A 15 32.81 -14.68 -3.49
N TRP A 16 32.59 -15.95 -3.83
CA TRP A 16 31.88 -16.35 -5.07
C TRP A 16 30.40 -16.65 -4.87
N SER A 17 29.86 -16.35 -3.70
CA SER A 17 28.49 -16.71 -3.31
C SER A 17 27.46 -15.60 -3.51
N CYS A 18 27.73 -14.56 -4.27
CA CYS A 18 26.73 -13.59 -4.66
C CYS A 18 26.79 -13.39 -6.17
N GLU A 19 26.14 -14.28 -6.90
CA GLU A 19 25.67 -13.96 -8.24
C GLU A 19 24.38 -13.14 -8.04
N THR A 20 24.50 -11.82 -8.10
CA THR A 20 23.32 -10.98 -8.28
C THR A 20 22.96 -11.11 -9.76
N ASP A 21 21.85 -11.76 -10.06
CA ASP A 21 21.22 -11.61 -11.36
C ASP A 21 20.96 -10.10 -11.55
N VAL A 22 21.91 -9.44 -12.21
CA VAL A 22 21.72 -8.07 -12.65
C VAL A 22 20.66 -8.16 -13.75
N VAL A 23 19.41 -7.84 -13.41
CA VAL A 23 18.34 -7.68 -14.39
C VAL A 23 18.83 -6.66 -15.39
N ASN A 24 19.17 -7.13 -16.60
CA ASN A 24 19.59 -6.26 -17.68
C ASN A 24 18.40 -5.36 -18.07
N PRO A 25 18.47 -4.03 -17.87
CA PRO A 25 17.34 -3.15 -18.18
C PRO A 25 16.99 -3.13 -19.67
N ASP A 26 17.88 -3.63 -20.54
CA ASP A 26 17.64 -3.74 -21.99
C ASP A 26 17.04 -5.10 -22.39
N GLU A 27 16.94 -6.04 -21.46
CA GLU A 27 16.29 -7.32 -21.69
C GLU A 27 14.79 -7.13 -21.46
N VAL A 28 14.06 -6.92 -22.56
CA VAL A 28 12.60 -6.94 -22.55
C VAL A 28 12.17 -8.36 -22.21
N TYR A 29 12.02 -8.67 -20.92
CA TYR A 29 11.30 -9.86 -20.54
C TYR A 29 9.89 -9.72 -21.12
N PRO A 30 9.44 -10.64 -21.98
CA PRO A 30 8.03 -10.63 -22.36
C PRO A 30 7.27 -10.69 -21.03
N GLU A 31 6.51 -9.64 -20.72
CA GLU A 31 5.60 -9.66 -19.58
C GLU A 31 4.91 -11.02 -19.61
N PRO A 32 5.02 -11.83 -18.55
CA PRO A 32 4.32 -13.09 -18.52
C PRO A 32 2.84 -12.70 -18.68
N TYR A 33 2.30 -12.94 -19.89
CA TYR A 33 0.88 -12.85 -20.11
C TYR A 33 0.26 -13.94 -19.25
N MET A 34 -0.04 -13.58 -18.01
CA MET A 34 -0.81 -14.43 -17.13
C MET A 34 -2.25 -14.32 -17.61
N ASP A 35 -2.69 -15.30 -18.36
CA ASP A 35 -4.11 -15.53 -18.57
C ASP A 35 -4.68 -15.91 -17.20
N ILE A 36 -5.23 -14.92 -16.51
CA ILE A 36 -5.78 -15.09 -15.17
C ILE A 36 -7.19 -15.61 -15.36
N ASP A 37 -7.33 -16.94 -15.24
CA ASP A 37 -8.63 -17.61 -15.21
C ASP A 37 -9.14 -17.65 -13.77
N SER A 38 -10.35 -17.14 -13.54
CA SER A 38 -11.01 -17.20 -12.24
C SER A 38 -11.42 -18.63 -11.84
N GLY A 39 -11.39 -19.59 -12.78
CA GLY A 39 -11.99 -20.91 -12.56
C GLY A 39 -13.46 -20.79 -12.17
N ASP A 40 -13.86 -21.48 -11.09
CA ASP A 40 -15.22 -21.43 -10.54
C ASP A 40 -15.44 -20.26 -9.54
N ALA A 41 -14.44 -19.40 -9.33
CA ALA A 41 -14.57 -18.27 -8.41
C ALA A 41 -15.28 -17.09 -9.07
N ASP A 42 -16.23 -16.49 -8.33
CA ASP A 42 -16.96 -15.31 -8.75
C ASP A 42 -16.37 -14.06 -8.06
N PHE A 43 -15.69 -13.21 -8.83
CA PHE A 43 -15.11 -11.94 -8.37
C PHE A 43 -15.98 -10.73 -8.76
N SER A 44 -17.23 -10.94 -9.18
CA SER A 44 -18.12 -9.85 -9.60
C SER A 44 -18.35 -8.80 -8.50
N THR A 45 -18.22 -9.20 -7.24
CA THR A 45 -18.38 -8.29 -6.09
C THR A 45 -17.27 -8.53 -5.08
N TYR A 46 -16.41 -7.53 -4.88
CA TYR A 46 -15.40 -7.51 -3.85
C TYR A 46 -15.66 -6.36 -2.88
N VAL A 47 -15.66 -6.64 -1.59
CA VAL A 47 -15.82 -5.66 -0.51
C VAL A 47 -14.70 -5.83 0.50
N ALA A 48 -14.01 -4.74 0.82
CA ALA A 48 -13.00 -4.70 1.86
C ALA A 48 -13.53 -3.99 3.10
N MET A 49 -13.32 -4.59 4.27
CA MET A 49 -13.65 -4.02 5.57
C MET A 49 -12.42 -4.10 6.47
N GLY A 50 -12.20 -3.06 7.26
CA GLY A 50 -11.05 -3.03 8.17
C GLY A 50 -10.76 -1.64 8.70
N GLU A 51 -9.54 -1.48 9.22
CA GLU A 51 -9.04 -0.22 9.76
C GLU A 51 -7.96 0.41 8.86
N GLY A 52 -7.03 1.17 9.45
CA GLY A 52 -6.06 2.00 8.76
C GLY A 52 -5.34 1.37 7.57
N ILE A 53 -4.79 0.15 7.72
CA ILE A 53 -4.07 -0.54 6.64
C ILE A 53 -5.03 -0.85 5.47
N THR A 54 -6.25 -1.28 5.76
CA THR A 54 -7.27 -1.56 4.75
C THR A 54 -7.74 -0.27 4.08
N ALA A 55 -7.81 0.83 4.83
CA ALA A 55 -8.12 2.15 4.28
C ALA A 55 -6.99 2.74 3.41
N GLY A 56 -5.77 2.19 3.49
CA GLY A 56 -4.60 2.71 2.80
C GLY A 56 -3.82 3.75 3.61
N MET A 57 -3.98 3.75 4.93
CA MET A 57 -3.21 4.62 5.83
C MET A 57 -1.75 4.19 5.84
N THR A 58 -0.86 5.13 5.57
CA THR A 58 0.60 4.98 5.61
C THR A 58 1.23 6.32 6.01
N ASP A 59 2.52 6.35 6.29
CA ASP A 59 3.24 7.57 6.66
C ASP A 59 2.59 8.37 7.80
N GLY A 60 1.93 7.67 8.71
CA GLY A 60 1.23 8.27 9.86
C GLY A 60 -0.11 8.93 9.53
N SER A 61 -0.61 8.87 8.30
CA SER A 61 -1.87 9.52 7.92
C SER A 61 -2.61 8.81 6.79
N LEU A 62 -3.84 9.24 6.51
CA LEU A 62 -4.62 8.82 5.35
C LEU A 62 -4.57 9.92 4.29
N PHE A 63 -4.15 9.56 3.07
CA PHE A 63 -4.03 10.47 1.93
C PHE A 63 -4.26 9.72 0.62
N MET A 64 -4.58 10.44 -0.45
CA MET A 64 -5.04 9.87 -1.72
C MET A 64 -4.07 8.82 -2.29
N ALA A 65 -2.78 9.10 -2.38
CA ALA A 65 -1.82 8.15 -2.95
C ALA A 65 -1.66 6.89 -2.08
N GLY A 66 -1.76 7.01 -0.75
CA GLY A 66 -1.79 5.85 0.14
C GLY A 66 -3.00 4.96 -0.11
N GLN A 67 -4.17 5.56 -0.29
CA GLN A 67 -5.41 4.84 -0.61
C GLN A 67 -5.34 4.17 -1.98
N MET A 68 -4.80 4.84 -3.00
CA MET A 68 -4.62 4.26 -4.34
C MET A 68 -3.70 3.04 -4.32
N ASN A 69 -2.74 2.99 -3.40
CA ASN A 69 -1.80 1.89 -3.22
C ASN A 69 -2.18 0.95 -2.06
N SER A 70 -3.40 1.05 -1.55
CA SER A 70 -3.90 0.13 -0.52
C SER A 70 -4.02 -1.29 -1.06
N TYR A 71 -3.80 -2.29 -0.20
CA TYR A 71 -3.90 -3.69 -0.63
C TYR A 71 -5.28 -4.06 -1.21
N PRO A 72 -6.43 -3.52 -0.72
CA PRO A 72 -7.71 -3.81 -1.34
C PRO A 72 -7.82 -3.28 -2.77
N ASN A 73 -7.26 -2.09 -3.03
CA ASN A 73 -7.26 -1.52 -4.37
C ASN A 73 -6.39 -2.33 -5.33
N ILE A 74 -5.21 -2.76 -4.87
CA ILE A 74 -4.31 -3.64 -5.64
C ILE A 74 -4.98 -4.99 -5.92
N MET A 75 -5.60 -5.60 -4.92
CA MET A 75 -6.32 -6.87 -5.07
C MET A 75 -7.50 -6.74 -6.04
N ALA A 76 -8.26 -5.65 -5.95
CA ALA A 76 -9.36 -5.37 -6.89
C ALA A 76 -8.85 -5.29 -8.34
N GLY A 77 -7.70 -4.66 -8.56
CA GLY A 77 -7.05 -4.63 -9.88
C GLY A 77 -6.70 -6.01 -10.41
N VAL A 78 -6.18 -6.90 -9.56
CA VAL A 78 -5.90 -8.30 -9.94
C VAL A 78 -7.19 -9.07 -10.21
N MET A 79 -8.21 -8.92 -9.36
CA MET A 79 -9.51 -9.55 -9.56
C MET A 79 -10.20 -9.08 -10.85
N ALA A 80 -10.04 -7.81 -11.20
CA ALA A 80 -10.58 -7.26 -12.46
C ALA A 80 -9.99 -7.97 -13.69
N MET A 81 -8.72 -8.39 -13.67
CA MET A 81 -8.12 -9.18 -14.74
C MET A 81 -8.72 -10.59 -14.85
N ALA A 82 -9.31 -11.11 -13.78
CA ALA A 82 -10.03 -12.38 -13.71
C ALA A 82 -11.57 -12.21 -13.89
N GLY A 83 -12.02 -11.12 -14.52
CA GLY A 83 -13.44 -10.84 -14.73
C GLY A 83 -14.15 -10.23 -13.51
N GLY A 84 -13.41 -9.68 -12.56
CA GLY A 84 -13.97 -9.01 -11.39
C GLY A 84 -14.73 -7.73 -11.71
N GLY A 85 -15.64 -7.35 -10.81
CA GLY A 85 -16.45 -6.14 -10.93
C GLY A 85 -15.70 -4.86 -10.56
N GLU A 86 -16.41 -3.74 -10.65
CA GLU A 86 -15.90 -2.43 -10.27
C GLU A 86 -15.57 -2.37 -8.76
N PHE A 87 -14.50 -1.66 -8.42
CA PHE A 87 -14.12 -1.41 -7.03
C PHE A 87 -13.99 0.10 -6.79
N THR A 88 -14.80 0.60 -5.88
CA THR A 88 -14.85 2.01 -5.52
C THR A 88 -14.43 2.21 -4.06
N GLN A 89 -13.72 3.30 -3.79
CA GLN A 89 -13.33 3.66 -2.43
C GLN A 89 -13.42 5.17 -2.20
N PRO A 90 -13.68 5.61 -0.95
CA PRO A 90 -13.74 7.03 -0.62
C PRO A 90 -12.32 7.60 -0.56
N TYR A 91 -11.94 8.39 -1.55
CA TYR A 91 -10.64 9.07 -1.57
C TYR A 91 -10.66 10.35 -0.74
N THR A 92 -9.55 10.60 -0.06
CA THR A 92 -9.25 11.92 0.49
C THR A 92 -8.99 12.93 -0.63
N ASN A 93 -9.09 14.21 -0.31
CA ASN A 93 -9.06 15.28 -1.34
C ASN A 93 -7.67 15.53 -1.93
N ASP A 94 -6.61 15.13 -1.20
CA ASP A 94 -5.23 15.49 -1.52
C ASP A 94 -4.20 14.46 -1.00
N ASN A 95 -2.93 14.79 -1.16
CA ASN A 95 -1.79 14.02 -0.68
C ASN A 95 -1.09 14.63 0.55
N VAL A 96 -1.69 15.63 1.18
CA VAL A 96 -1.21 16.16 2.46
C VAL A 96 -1.55 15.19 3.58
N GLY A 97 -2.75 14.65 3.52
CA GLY A 97 -3.29 13.79 4.56
C GLY A 97 -3.87 14.59 5.72
N GLY A 98 -4.06 13.92 6.84
CA GLY A 98 -4.69 14.51 8.01
C GLY A 98 -6.22 14.48 7.95
N MET A 99 -6.82 14.86 9.06
CA MET A 99 -8.27 14.86 9.22
C MET A 99 -8.73 16.01 10.12
N LEU A 100 -9.77 16.68 9.70
CA LEU A 100 -10.49 17.67 10.51
C LEU A 100 -11.78 17.06 11.05
N VAL A 101 -12.22 17.54 12.21
CA VAL A 101 -13.55 17.29 12.78
C VAL A 101 -14.13 18.63 13.18
N GLY A 102 -15.18 19.06 12.47
CA GLY A 102 -15.77 20.36 12.67
C GLY A 102 -14.79 21.52 12.41
N GLY A 103 -13.90 21.38 11.45
CA GLY A 103 -12.88 22.37 11.10
C GLY A 103 -11.68 22.41 12.04
N GLN A 104 -11.61 21.54 13.05
CA GLN A 104 -10.46 21.43 13.95
C GLN A 104 -9.62 20.22 13.58
N GLU A 105 -8.30 20.36 13.62
CA GLU A 105 -7.38 19.26 13.37
C GLU A 105 -7.57 18.17 14.42
N PHE A 106 -7.93 16.98 13.95
CA PHE A 106 -8.05 15.75 14.74
C PHE A 106 -6.85 14.84 14.51
N TRP A 107 -6.31 14.82 13.29
CA TRP A 107 -5.14 14.05 12.92
C TRP A 107 -4.27 14.85 11.96
N GLY A 108 -2.93 14.79 12.15
CA GLY A 108 -1.98 15.60 11.42
C GLY A 108 -1.68 15.07 10.01
N GLU A 109 -0.90 15.84 9.27
CA GLU A 109 -0.41 15.56 7.93
C GLU A 109 0.42 14.27 7.90
N ARG A 110 0.57 13.69 6.73
CA ARG A 110 1.49 12.57 6.54
C ARG A 110 2.95 12.99 6.76
N LEU A 111 3.76 12.04 7.16
CA LEU A 111 5.18 12.28 7.41
C LEU A 111 6.02 11.91 6.17
N TYR A 112 7.16 12.56 6.05
CA TYR A 112 8.22 12.18 5.11
C TYR A 112 9.58 12.26 5.80
N PHE A 113 10.60 11.61 5.25
CA PHE A 113 11.95 11.71 5.77
C PHE A 113 12.64 12.94 5.16
N ASN A 114 12.98 13.93 5.98
CA ASN A 114 13.58 15.19 5.56
C ASN A 114 15.13 15.19 5.52
N GLY A 115 15.75 14.01 5.69
CA GLY A 115 17.20 13.84 5.77
C GLY A 115 17.74 13.80 7.22
N ALA A 116 16.96 14.22 8.21
CA ALA A 116 17.32 14.17 9.63
C ALA A 116 16.33 13.34 10.45
N GLY A 117 15.07 13.21 9.99
CA GLY A 117 14.04 12.43 10.66
C GLY A 117 12.68 12.60 9.99
N PRO A 118 11.62 11.96 10.55
CA PRO A 118 10.25 12.18 10.11
C PRO A 118 9.83 13.63 10.32
N ALA A 119 9.24 14.23 9.30
CA ALA A 119 8.69 15.59 9.34
C ALA A 119 7.35 15.63 8.61
N PRO A 120 6.38 16.46 9.03
CA PRO A 120 5.13 16.59 8.31
C PRO A 120 5.34 17.23 6.93
N VAL A 121 4.56 16.82 5.95
CA VAL A 121 4.55 17.50 4.65
C VAL A 121 3.93 18.89 4.79
N SER A 122 4.34 19.80 3.92
CA SER A 122 3.75 21.13 3.88
C SER A 122 2.40 21.10 3.17
N GLY A 123 1.39 21.75 3.74
CA GLY A 123 0.06 21.88 3.15
C GLY A 123 -1.00 22.12 4.21
N ASN A 124 -2.24 22.32 3.79
CA ASN A 124 -3.38 22.43 4.68
C ASN A 124 -4.16 21.11 4.65
N ILE A 125 -4.59 20.65 5.80
CA ILE A 125 -5.52 19.53 5.94
C ILE A 125 -6.87 19.95 5.37
N THR A 126 -7.42 19.19 4.43
CA THR A 126 -8.68 19.50 3.74
C THR A 126 -9.74 18.42 3.93
N ASN A 127 -9.40 17.32 4.59
CA ASN A 127 -10.30 16.18 4.77
C ASN A 127 -11.14 16.38 6.04
N GLU A 128 -12.44 16.62 5.87
CA GLU A 128 -13.38 16.83 6.97
C GLU A 128 -14.17 15.55 7.23
N ALA A 129 -13.99 14.94 8.42
CA ALA A 129 -14.63 13.68 8.79
C ALA A 129 -16.16 13.75 8.91
N THR A 130 -16.70 14.95 9.14
CA THR A 130 -18.14 15.16 9.24
C THR A 130 -18.80 15.34 7.86
N SER A 131 -18.02 15.40 6.79
CA SER A 131 -18.53 15.47 5.42
C SER A 131 -19.10 14.13 4.96
N THR A 132 -20.29 14.16 4.39
CA THR A 132 -20.88 12.98 3.76
C THR A 132 -20.27 12.79 2.37
N MET A 133 -19.71 11.61 2.13
CA MET A 133 -19.19 11.22 0.82
C MET A 133 -20.25 10.38 0.08
N PRO A 134 -20.57 10.70 -1.19
CA PRO A 134 -21.55 9.93 -1.94
C PRO A 134 -20.98 8.56 -2.31
N GLY A 135 -21.70 7.49 -1.93
CA GLY A 135 -21.39 6.10 -2.28
C GLY A 135 -22.31 5.56 -3.38
N PRO A 136 -22.33 4.26 -3.60
CA PRO A 136 -21.77 3.21 -2.74
C PRO A 136 -20.26 3.00 -2.89
N TYR A 137 -19.63 2.47 -1.83
CA TYR A 137 -18.20 2.12 -1.81
C TYR A 137 -18.00 0.64 -1.53
N ASN A 138 -16.96 0.07 -2.15
CA ASN A 138 -16.52 -1.28 -1.93
C ASN A 138 -15.47 -1.36 -0.79
N ASN A 139 -14.69 -0.30 -0.59
CA ASN A 139 -13.80 -0.21 0.57
C ASN A 139 -14.52 0.53 1.71
N MET A 140 -14.92 -0.24 2.71
CA MET A 140 -15.61 0.24 3.92
C MET A 140 -14.67 0.33 5.13
N ALA A 141 -13.37 0.41 4.88
CA ALA A 141 -12.39 0.56 5.93
C ALA A 141 -12.38 1.99 6.49
N PHE A 142 -12.32 2.09 7.80
CA PHE A 142 -12.25 3.37 8.50
C PHE A 142 -11.05 3.40 9.44
N PRO A 143 -10.12 4.37 9.29
CA PRO A 143 -9.00 4.53 10.20
C PRO A 143 -9.49 4.72 11.64
N PHE A 144 -8.75 4.16 12.60
CA PHE A 144 -9.01 4.31 14.05
C PHE A 144 -10.25 3.59 14.60
N VAL A 145 -10.91 2.78 13.80
CA VAL A 145 -12.05 1.96 14.23
C VAL A 145 -11.58 0.52 14.39
N ASN A 146 -11.78 -0.06 15.55
CA ASN A 146 -11.57 -1.50 15.75
C ASN A 146 -12.90 -2.27 15.58
N GLY A 147 -12.83 -3.61 15.50
CA GLY A 147 -13.99 -4.46 15.25
C GLY A 147 -15.15 -4.27 16.24
N ILE A 148 -14.90 -3.75 17.45
CA ILE A 148 -15.94 -3.46 18.45
C ILE A 148 -16.80 -2.27 18.01
N HIS A 149 -16.23 -1.28 17.35
CA HIS A 149 -16.95 -0.11 16.86
C HIS A 149 -17.80 -0.40 15.61
N MET A 150 -17.56 -1.53 14.94
CA MET A 150 -18.27 -1.92 13.70
C MET A 150 -19.56 -2.70 13.95
N VAL A 151 -19.83 -3.11 15.20
CA VAL A 151 -21.00 -3.93 15.58
C VAL A 151 -21.96 -3.19 16.52
N ALA A 152 -21.81 -1.89 16.69
CA ALA A 152 -22.65 -1.06 17.56
C ALA A 152 -23.83 -0.46 16.81
#